data_a2146d7a68d577dbcfae4851338a7f4b
#
_entry.id   a2146d7a68d577dbcfae4851338a7f4b
#
_cell.length_a   1.000
_cell.length_b   1.000
_cell.length_c   1.000
_cell.angle_alpha   90.00
_cell.angle_beta   90.00
_cell.angle_gamma   90.00
#
_symmetry.space_group_name_H-M   'P 1'
#
loop_
_entity.id
_entity.type
_entity.pdbx_description
1 polymer ?
#
loop_
_entity_poly.entity_id
_entity_poly.type
_entity_poly.pdbx_seq_one_letter_code
_entity_poly.pdbx_strand_id
1 'polypeptide(L)'
;FIFDEWVEGDRVNCHRNDNYWGDKPSYTNLTVRFIADASTRFIELETGGVDACDNISGSNYSRMLNGVDGCVLYDTLSTKTFYIVCNDEHDVVSNVNVRKALAYALDLPAIVKAAYGDSATVADSSVAATLPFYEFQAQYYAYDPELAKECLTEAGYPDGLDLTLVLEEVTELVNLAEAAQSYWKAVGINVEIKVYDIATAGTMCNTGEAYFTIRNCGCASGDPS
;
A
#
# COMPACT_ATOMS: atom_id res chain seq x y z
N PHE A 1 -24.18 5.04 -18.11
CA PHE A 1 -25.15 4.10 -17.54
C PHE A 1 -26.17 4.87 -16.68
N ILE A 2 -27.34 4.26 -16.46
CA ILE A 2 -28.41 4.71 -15.57
C ILE A 2 -28.50 3.71 -14.43
N PHE A 3 -28.60 4.19 -13.20
CA PHE A 3 -28.74 3.37 -11.99
C PHE A 3 -30.14 2.72 -11.94
N ASP A 4 -30.17 1.44 -11.59
CA ASP A 4 -31.41 0.67 -11.45
C ASP A 4 -31.64 0.25 -9.99
N GLU A 5 -30.65 -0.41 -9.38
CA GLU A 5 -30.81 -1.02 -8.06
C GLU A 5 -29.48 -1.05 -7.32
N TRP A 6 -29.51 -0.87 -6.01
CA TRP A 6 -28.43 -1.17 -5.06
C TRP A 6 -28.91 -2.20 -4.03
N VAL A 7 -28.22 -3.32 -4.00
CA VAL A 7 -28.38 -4.32 -2.94
C VAL A 7 -27.18 -4.16 -2.02
N GLU A 8 -27.45 -3.69 -0.80
CA GLU A 8 -26.41 -3.36 0.17
C GLU A 8 -25.50 -4.57 0.48
N GLY A 9 -24.19 -4.36 0.41
CA GLY A 9 -23.17 -5.39 0.62
C GLY A 9 -23.04 -6.44 -0.48
N ASP A 10 -23.85 -6.40 -1.55
CA ASP A 10 -23.84 -7.36 -2.64
C ASP A 10 -23.49 -6.72 -4.00
N ARG A 11 -24.35 -5.85 -4.53
CA ARG A 11 -24.16 -5.32 -5.90
C ARG A 11 -24.88 -4.01 -6.17
N VAL A 12 -24.43 -3.37 -7.24
CA VAL A 12 -25.15 -2.28 -7.94
C VAL A 12 -25.46 -2.72 -9.36
N ASN A 13 -26.70 -2.56 -9.79
CA ASN A 13 -27.15 -2.80 -11.14
C ASN A 13 -27.41 -1.49 -11.89
N CYS A 14 -26.98 -1.45 -13.14
CA CYS A 14 -27.17 -0.31 -14.03
C CYS A 14 -27.51 -0.81 -15.45
N HIS A 15 -28.22 0.01 -16.22
CA HIS A 15 -28.40 -0.22 -17.65
C HIS A 15 -27.81 0.94 -18.48
N ARG A 16 -27.55 0.68 -19.77
CA ARG A 16 -26.97 1.66 -20.69
C ARG A 16 -27.91 2.86 -20.88
N ASN A 17 -27.34 4.06 -20.79
CA ASN A 17 -28.06 5.28 -21.17
C ASN A 17 -28.05 5.48 -22.69
N ASP A 18 -29.15 5.15 -23.35
CA ASP A 18 -29.26 5.33 -24.80
C ASP A 18 -29.34 6.80 -25.24
N ASN A 19 -29.52 7.73 -24.31
CA ASN A 19 -29.48 9.18 -24.53
C ASN A 19 -28.13 9.81 -24.13
N TYR A 20 -27.09 8.98 -23.89
CA TYR A 20 -25.77 9.51 -23.55
C TYR A 20 -25.17 10.29 -24.74
N TRP A 21 -24.61 11.44 -24.45
CA TRP A 21 -24.06 12.39 -25.44
C TRP A 21 -22.72 11.96 -26.06
N GLY A 22 -21.99 11.05 -25.45
CA GLY A 22 -20.74 10.51 -25.96
C GLY A 22 -20.93 9.11 -26.57
N ASP A 23 -19.81 8.40 -26.74
CA ASP A 23 -19.80 7.05 -27.26
C ASP A 23 -20.50 6.09 -26.31
N LYS A 24 -21.40 5.29 -26.84
CA LYS A 24 -22.18 4.32 -26.08
C LYS A 24 -21.41 3.01 -25.95
N PRO A 25 -21.36 2.38 -24.76
CA PRO A 25 -20.79 1.05 -24.62
C PRO A 25 -21.59 0.01 -25.43
N SER A 26 -20.91 -1.07 -25.87
CA SER A 26 -21.52 -2.14 -26.65
C SER A 26 -22.51 -2.99 -25.83
N TYR A 27 -22.28 -3.11 -24.52
CA TYR A 27 -23.13 -3.86 -23.60
C TYR A 27 -24.23 -2.98 -23.00
N THR A 28 -25.37 -3.62 -22.67
CA THR A 28 -26.59 -2.94 -22.22
C THR A 28 -26.75 -2.92 -20.71
N ASN A 29 -26.19 -3.90 -20.00
CA ASN A 29 -26.31 -4.05 -18.56
C ASN A 29 -24.92 -4.05 -17.93
N LEU A 30 -24.79 -3.45 -16.75
CA LEU A 30 -23.60 -3.43 -15.92
C LEU A 30 -23.99 -3.79 -14.48
N THR A 31 -23.39 -4.85 -13.96
CA THR A 31 -23.50 -5.21 -12.53
C THR A 31 -22.14 -5.08 -11.89
N VAL A 32 -22.04 -4.24 -10.86
CA VAL A 32 -20.85 -4.12 -10.01
C VAL A 32 -21.10 -4.92 -8.73
N ARG A 33 -20.35 -6.01 -8.53
CA ARG A 33 -20.43 -6.87 -7.35
C ARG A 33 -19.41 -6.46 -6.31
N PHE A 34 -19.79 -6.48 -5.03
CA PHE A 34 -18.91 -6.18 -3.90
C PHE A 34 -18.38 -7.49 -3.30
N ILE A 35 -17.18 -7.90 -3.73
CA ILE A 35 -16.53 -9.11 -3.24
C ILE A 35 -15.28 -8.68 -2.47
N ALA A 36 -15.33 -8.71 -1.15
CA ALA A 36 -14.28 -8.17 -0.27
C ALA A 36 -12.93 -8.91 -0.41
N ASP A 37 -12.97 -10.25 -0.49
CA ASP A 37 -11.77 -11.06 -0.58
C ASP A 37 -11.19 -11.09 -2.01
N ALA A 38 -9.92 -10.71 -2.16
CA ALA A 38 -9.24 -10.62 -3.45
C ALA A 38 -9.06 -11.98 -4.16
N SER A 39 -8.90 -13.07 -3.39
CA SER A 39 -8.76 -14.40 -3.97
C SER A 39 -10.10 -14.89 -4.52
N THR A 40 -11.18 -14.62 -3.82
CA THR A 40 -12.55 -14.94 -4.28
C THR A 40 -12.88 -14.14 -5.54
N ARG A 41 -12.55 -12.84 -5.63
CA ARG A 41 -12.73 -12.04 -6.86
C ARG A 41 -12.03 -12.67 -8.06
N PHE A 42 -10.79 -13.13 -7.85
CA PHE A 42 -10.01 -13.74 -8.91
C PHE A 42 -10.59 -15.09 -9.36
N ILE A 43 -11.07 -15.92 -8.41
CA ILE A 43 -11.77 -17.18 -8.74
C ILE A 43 -13.03 -16.91 -9.54
N GLU A 44 -13.83 -15.90 -9.18
CA GLU A 44 -15.02 -15.51 -9.94
C GLU A 44 -14.67 -15.10 -11.38
N LEU A 45 -13.53 -14.42 -11.59
CA LEU A 45 -13.04 -14.13 -12.95
C LEU A 45 -12.66 -15.41 -13.71
N GLU A 46 -11.85 -16.30 -13.10
CA GLU A 46 -11.41 -17.56 -13.73
C GLU A 46 -12.58 -18.48 -14.10
N THR A 47 -13.65 -18.46 -13.30
CA THR A 47 -14.84 -19.30 -13.51
C THR A 47 -15.93 -18.65 -14.36
N GLY A 48 -15.72 -17.41 -14.79
CA GLY A 48 -16.71 -16.65 -15.57
C GLY A 48 -17.88 -16.11 -14.74
N GLY A 49 -17.77 -16.04 -13.44
CA GLY A 49 -18.76 -15.42 -12.55
C GLY A 49 -18.75 -13.90 -12.61
N VAL A 50 -17.64 -13.32 -13.07
CA VAL A 50 -17.49 -11.90 -13.44
C VAL A 50 -16.68 -11.77 -14.73
N ASP A 51 -16.92 -10.72 -15.51
CA ASP A 51 -16.21 -10.43 -16.75
C ASP A 51 -14.92 -9.63 -16.54
N ALA A 52 -14.81 -8.92 -15.42
CA ALA A 52 -13.63 -8.14 -15.02
C ALA A 52 -13.55 -8.04 -13.51
N CYS A 53 -12.35 -7.97 -12.98
CA CYS A 53 -12.11 -7.63 -11.57
C CYS A 53 -10.87 -6.73 -11.44
N ASP A 54 -10.83 -5.96 -10.37
CA ASP A 54 -9.69 -5.12 -9.98
C ASP A 54 -9.06 -5.61 -8.67
N ASN A 55 -7.97 -4.98 -8.26
CA ASN A 55 -7.30 -5.23 -6.97
C ASN A 55 -7.04 -6.73 -6.70
N ILE A 56 -6.45 -7.44 -7.65
CA ILE A 56 -6.02 -8.82 -7.47
C ILE A 56 -4.81 -8.89 -6.54
N SER A 57 -4.67 -9.98 -5.78
CA SER A 57 -3.52 -10.19 -4.90
C SER A 57 -2.20 -10.30 -5.68
N GLY A 58 -1.06 -9.99 -5.04
CA GLY A 58 0.26 -10.12 -5.67
C GLY A 58 0.56 -11.53 -6.20
N SER A 59 0.05 -12.58 -5.54
CA SER A 59 0.17 -13.96 -6.01
C SER A 59 -0.64 -14.21 -7.29
N ASN A 60 -1.87 -13.67 -7.37
CA ASN A 60 -2.70 -13.77 -8.56
C ASN A 60 -2.16 -12.89 -9.69
N TYR A 61 -1.58 -11.73 -9.38
CA TYR A 61 -0.85 -10.91 -10.35
C TYR A 61 0.30 -11.69 -10.99
N SER A 62 1.12 -12.37 -10.19
CA SER A 62 2.21 -13.22 -10.71
C SER A 62 1.67 -14.39 -11.56
N ARG A 63 0.50 -14.96 -11.22
CA ARG A 63 -0.17 -15.97 -12.06
C ARG A 63 -0.59 -15.37 -13.39
N MET A 64 -1.19 -14.17 -13.41
CA MET A 64 -1.60 -13.48 -14.64
C MET A 64 -0.41 -13.17 -15.56
N LEU A 65 0.75 -12.77 -15.00
CA LEU A 65 1.98 -12.57 -15.79
C LEU A 65 2.46 -13.85 -16.47
N ASN A 66 2.23 -15.02 -15.85
CA ASN A 66 2.55 -16.32 -16.43
C ASN A 66 1.47 -16.87 -17.40
N GLY A 67 0.37 -16.15 -17.55
CA GLY A 67 -0.76 -16.51 -18.39
C GLY A 67 -1.82 -17.33 -17.64
N VAL A 68 -3.06 -16.86 -17.71
CA VAL A 68 -4.27 -17.56 -17.24
C VAL A 68 -5.23 -17.64 -18.41
N ASP A 69 -5.64 -18.88 -18.76
CA ASP A 69 -6.48 -19.13 -19.92
C ASP A 69 -7.79 -18.32 -19.84
N GLY A 70 -8.11 -17.64 -20.94
CA GLY A 70 -9.32 -16.83 -21.06
C GLY A 70 -9.28 -15.47 -20.34
N CYS A 71 -8.20 -15.14 -19.62
CA CYS A 71 -8.04 -13.89 -18.91
C CYS A 71 -6.96 -13.01 -19.55
N VAL A 72 -7.17 -11.69 -19.53
CA VAL A 72 -6.20 -10.69 -19.98
C VAL A 72 -5.87 -9.75 -18.82
N LEU A 73 -4.57 -9.54 -18.56
CA LEU A 73 -4.11 -8.57 -17.57
C LEU A 73 -3.96 -7.20 -18.25
N TYR A 74 -4.61 -6.21 -17.65
CA TYR A 74 -4.36 -4.80 -17.92
C TYR A 74 -3.75 -4.19 -16.68
N ASP A 75 -2.48 -3.82 -16.73
CA ASP A 75 -1.80 -3.16 -15.63
C ASP A 75 -1.21 -1.82 -16.05
N THR A 76 -1.03 -0.96 -15.07
CA THR A 76 -0.38 0.33 -15.22
C THR A 76 0.24 0.73 -13.89
N LEU A 77 1.30 1.51 -13.95
CA LEU A 77 1.91 2.06 -12.74
C LEU A 77 0.92 2.97 -12.03
N SER A 78 0.82 2.81 -10.72
CA SER A 78 -0.05 3.60 -9.86
C SER A 78 0.54 4.99 -9.61
N THR A 79 -0.33 5.96 -9.28
CA THR A 79 0.06 7.25 -8.69
C THR A 79 0.24 7.18 -7.17
N LYS A 80 0.13 5.98 -6.57
CA LYS A 80 0.26 5.76 -5.12
C LYS A 80 1.70 5.44 -4.74
N THR A 81 2.18 6.07 -3.68
CA THR A 81 3.44 5.73 -3.01
C THR A 81 3.15 5.40 -1.56
N PHE A 82 3.70 4.30 -1.05
CA PHE A 82 3.67 3.93 0.36
C PHE A 82 4.96 4.41 1.04
N TYR A 83 4.84 4.98 2.23
CA TYR A 83 5.98 5.48 2.98
C TYR A 83 5.75 5.40 4.49
N ILE A 84 6.85 5.34 5.21
CA ILE A 84 6.87 5.38 6.67
C ILE A 84 6.78 6.85 7.10
N VAL A 85 5.86 7.13 8.01
CA VAL A 85 5.68 8.46 8.62
C VAL A 85 6.09 8.40 10.08
N CYS A 86 6.93 9.34 10.48
CA CYS A 86 7.30 9.59 11.87
C CYS A 86 6.82 10.99 12.24
N ASN A 87 6.06 11.12 13.34
CA ASN A 87 5.69 12.42 13.89
C ASN A 87 6.88 13.00 14.67
N ASP A 88 7.48 14.06 14.16
CA ASP A 88 8.67 14.68 14.74
C ASP A 88 8.40 15.48 16.03
N GLU A 89 7.16 15.63 16.44
CA GLU A 89 6.80 16.16 17.76
C GLU A 89 6.91 15.10 18.88
N HIS A 90 7.03 13.80 18.51
CA HIS A 90 7.17 12.73 19.50
C HIS A 90 8.65 12.49 19.84
N ASP A 91 8.98 12.56 21.14
CA ASP A 91 10.35 12.57 21.67
C ASP A 91 11.30 11.51 21.07
N VAL A 92 10.81 10.30 20.83
CA VAL A 92 11.65 9.19 20.34
C VAL A 92 11.95 9.34 18.85
N VAL A 93 10.91 9.50 18.02
CA VAL A 93 11.06 9.55 16.55
C VAL A 93 11.41 10.95 16.03
N SER A 94 11.40 11.98 16.90
CA SER A 94 11.99 13.30 16.60
C SER A 94 13.51 13.22 16.46
N ASN A 95 14.15 12.24 17.11
CA ASN A 95 15.59 12.02 16.98
C ASN A 95 15.93 11.51 15.56
N VAL A 96 16.73 12.28 14.83
CA VAL A 96 17.11 11.97 13.44
C VAL A 96 17.86 10.64 13.34
N ASN A 97 18.64 10.25 14.35
CA ASN A 97 19.37 8.98 14.34
C ASN A 97 18.44 7.79 14.54
N VAL A 98 17.32 7.93 15.28
CA VAL A 98 16.26 6.91 15.33
C VAL A 98 15.64 6.73 13.94
N ARG A 99 15.29 7.80 13.24
CA ARG A 99 14.74 7.71 11.88
C ARG A 99 15.71 7.11 10.88
N LYS A 100 17.02 7.45 10.99
CA LYS A 100 18.07 6.82 10.19
C LYS A 100 18.20 5.33 10.48
N ALA A 101 18.19 4.94 11.74
CA ALA A 101 18.23 3.52 12.13
C ALA A 101 17.06 2.73 11.56
N LEU A 102 15.83 3.29 11.63
CA LEU A 102 14.63 2.70 11.02
C LEU A 102 14.80 2.50 9.51
N ALA A 103 15.43 3.45 8.82
CA ALA A 103 15.63 3.40 7.36
C ALA A 103 16.75 2.42 6.96
N TYR A 104 17.94 2.50 7.59
CA TYR A 104 19.07 1.62 7.30
C TYR A 104 18.81 0.14 7.64
N ALA A 105 17.89 -0.11 8.58
CA ALA A 105 17.51 -1.47 8.95
C ALA A 105 16.73 -2.22 7.85
N LEU A 106 16.17 -1.54 6.83
CA LEU A 106 15.24 -2.13 5.89
C LEU A 106 15.87 -2.50 4.55
N ASP A 107 15.80 -3.77 4.16
CA ASP A 107 16.01 -4.20 2.77
C ASP A 107 14.71 -3.99 1.98
N LEU A 108 14.51 -2.79 1.48
CA LEU A 108 13.28 -2.42 0.78
C LEU A 108 12.97 -3.32 -0.43
N PRO A 109 13.93 -3.69 -1.30
CA PRO A 109 13.68 -4.64 -2.38
C PRO A 109 13.12 -5.98 -1.90
N ALA A 110 13.70 -6.54 -0.84
CA ALA A 110 13.26 -7.81 -0.28
C ALA A 110 11.87 -7.70 0.37
N ILE A 111 11.61 -6.62 1.12
CA ILE A 111 10.32 -6.35 1.77
C ILE A 111 9.21 -6.16 0.73
N VAL A 112 9.44 -5.34 -0.29
CA VAL A 112 8.47 -5.10 -1.36
C VAL A 112 8.17 -6.38 -2.12
N LYS A 113 9.20 -7.17 -2.43
CA LYS A 113 9.04 -8.48 -3.09
C LYS A 113 8.23 -9.47 -2.25
N ALA A 114 8.45 -9.49 -0.93
CA ALA A 114 7.71 -10.36 -0.02
C ALA A 114 6.24 -9.95 0.11
N ALA A 115 5.95 -8.64 0.19
CA ALA A 115 4.59 -8.13 0.40
C ALA A 115 3.75 -8.09 -0.89
N TYR A 116 4.37 -7.75 -2.02
CA TYR A 116 3.64 -7.46 -3.28
C TYR A 116 4.04 -8.38 -4.44
N GLY A 117 5.05 -9.23 -4.29
CA GLY A 117 5.57 -10.00 -5.41
C GLY A 117 6.14 -9.09 -6.51
N ASP A 118 5.61 -9.20 -7.72
CA ASP A 118 6.02 -8.39 -8.88
C ASP A 118 5.07 -7.22 -9.16
N SER A 119 4.07 -6.99 -8.30
CA SER A 119 3.06 -5.95 -8.52
C SER A 119 3.45 -4.57 -7.96
N ALA A 120 4.62 -4.43 -7.35
CA ALA A 120 5.12 -3.17 -6.84
C ALA A 120 6.64 -3.01 -7.02
N THR A 121 7.10 -1.77 -6.97
CA THR A 121 8.53 -1.41 -7.04
C THR A 121 8.89 -0.53 -5.85
N VAL A 122 10.17 -0.52 -5.49
CA VAL A 122 10.68 0.40 -4.47
C VAL A 122 10.58 1.83 -4.99
N ALA A 123 9.98 2.71 -4.19
CA ALA A 123 9.92 4.13 -4.47
C ALA A 123 11.21 4.83 -4.02
N ASP A 124 11.69 5.77 -4.78
CA ASP A 124 12.84 6.63 -4.48
C ASP A 124 12.43 8.03 -4.01
N SER A 125 11.12 8.32 -4.05
CA SER A 125 10.53 9.60 -3.70
C SER A 125 9.14 9.41 -3.12
N SER A 126 8.66 10.40 -2.35
CA SER A 126 7.25 10.49 -1.94
C SER A 126 6.31 10.79 -3.12
N VAL A 127 6.85 11.32 -4.22
CA VAL A 127 6.11 11.55 -5.46
C VAL A 127 6.25 10.32 -6.34
N ALA A 128 5.12 9.75 -6.79
CA ALA A 128 5.14 8.58 -7.66
C ALA A 128 5.78 8.90 -9.03
N ALA A 129 6.56 7.96 -9.56
CA ALA A 129 7.28 8.13 -10.83
C ALA A 129 6.36 8.34 -12.05
N THR A 130 5.07 8.09 -11.91
CA THR A 130 4.04 8.31 -12.94
C THR A 130 3.50 9.73 -12.97
N LEU A 131 3.82 10.55 -11.97
CA LEU A 131 3.30 11.90 -11.86
C LEU A 131 4.15 12.89 -12.67
N PRO A 132 3.52 13.95 -13.23
CA PRO A 132 4.27 15.07 -13.80
C PRO A 132 5.23 15.68 -12.77
N PHE A 133 6.37 16.19 -13.24
CA PHE A 133 7.41 16.82 -12.41
C PHE A 133 8.13 15.85 -11.46
N TYR A 134 7.92 14.53 -11.60
CA TYR A 134 8.75 13.57 -10.90
C TYR A 134 10.20 13.71 -11.37
N GLU A 135 11.09 13.78 -10.38
CA GLU A 135 12.53 13.71 -10.61
C GLU A 135 13.10 12.54 -9.80
N PHE A 136 13.88 11.68 -10.44
CA PHE A 136 14.56 10.59 -9.76
C PHE A 136 15.41 11.11 -8.61
N GLN A 137 15.21 10.55 -7.43
CA GLN A 137 16.00 10.84 -6.25
C GLN A 137 16.95 9.66 -5.98
N ALA A 138 18.21 9.95 -5.73
CA ALA A 138 19.11 8.90 -5.28
C ALA A 138 18.61 8.34 -3.94
N GLN A 139 18.63 7.02 -3.78
CA GLN A 139 18.31 6.39 -2.51
C GLN A 139 19.33 6.82 -1.46
N TYR A 140 18.87 7.56 -0.44
CA TYR A 140 19.75 8.06 0.63
C TYR A 140 20.10 7.00 1.66
N TYR A 141 19.25 5.96 1.81
CA TYR A 141 19.38 4.93 2.85
C TYR A 141 19.40 3.55 2.20
N ALA A 142 20.61 3.05 1.91
CA ALA A 142 20.80 1.66 1.51
C ALA A 142 20.72 0.76 2.76
N TYR A 143 20.26 -0.48 2.59
CA TYR A 143 20.23 -1.46 3.67
C TYR A 143 21.62 -1.65 4.28
N ASP A 144 21.77 -1.28 5.55
CA ASP A 144 23.00 -1.40 6.33
C ASP A 144 22.65 -1.60 7.82
N PRO A 145 22.48 -2.85 8.27
CA PRO A 145 22.07 -3.14 9.64
C PRO A 145 23.12 -2.76 10.68
N GLU A 146 24.40 -2.70 10.32
CA GLU A 146 25.44 -2.28 11.24
C GLU A 146 25.38 -0.76 11.46
N LEU A 147 25.23 0.00 10.41
CA LEU A 147 25.02 1.44 10.50
C LEU A 147 23.69 1.79 11.23
N ALA A 148 22.66 0.93 11.10
CA ALA A 148 21.43 1.10 11.87
C ALA A 148 21.68 0.98 13.38
N LYS A 149 22.49 0.00 13.83
CA LYS A 149 22.88 -0.16 15.25
C LYS A 149 23.75 1.01 15.76
N GLU A 150 24.66 1.51 14.92
CA GLU A 150 25.47 2.70 15.24
C GLU A 150 24.55 3.90 15.46
N CYS A 151 23.58 4.13 14.56
CA CYS A 151 22.60 5.21 14.70
C CYS A 151 21.75 5.07 15.97
N LEU A 152 21.35 3.84 16.37
CA LEU A 152 20.65 3.62 17.65
C LEU A 152 21.52 3.99 18.85
N THR A 153 22.79 3.59 18.83
CA THR A 153 23.75 3.91 19.89
C THR A 153 23.93 5.43 20.02
N GLU A 154 24.10 6.14 18.89
CA GLU A 154 24.20 7.60 18.87
C GLU A 154 22.90 8.29 19.33
N ALA A 155 21.74 7.65 19.10
CA ALA A 155 20.45 8.13 19.56
C ALA A 155 20.23 7.93 21.06
N GLY A 156 21.12 7.18 21.76
CA GLY A 156 21.02 6.87 23.18
C GLY A 156 20.30 5.55 23.50
N TYR A 157 20.12 4.68 22.50
CA TYR A 157 19.45 3.37 22.63
C TYR A 157 20.38 2.19 22.29
N PRO A 158 21.55 2.04 22.96
CA PRO A 158 22.51 0.97 22.65
C PRO A 158 21.97 -0.44 22.91
N ASP A 159 21.00 -0.56 23.84
CA ASP A 159 20.39 -1.84 24.24
C ASP A 159 19.10 -2.14 23.44
N GLY A 160 18.74 -1.27 22.52
CA GLY A 160 17.53 -1.41 21.68
C GLY A 160 16.42 -0.41 22.03
N LEU A 161 15.33 -0.48 21.26
CA LEU A 161 14.23 0.48 21.31
C LEU A 161 12.90 -0.22 21.05
N ASP A 162 11.89 0.11 21.86
CA ASP A 162 10.51 -0.36 21.64
C ASP A 162 9.68 0.76 21.00
N LEU A 163 8.96 0.43 19.92
CA LEU A 163 8.08 1.34 19.18
C LEU A 163 6.72 0.72 18.93
N THR A 164 5.69 1.54 18.83
CA THR A 164 4.36 1.12 18.37
C THR A 164 4.09 1.65 16.96
N LEU A 165 3.86 0.75 16.02
CA LEU A 165 3.46 1.05 14.65
C LEU A 165 1.94 0.97 14.56
N VAL A 166 1.28 2.06 14.27
CA VAL A 166 -0.18 2.13 14.06
C VAL A 166 -0.49 2.00 12.57
N LEU A 167 -1.40 1.11 12.22
CA LEU A 167 -1.80 0.86 10.83
C LEU A 167 -3.31 0.92 10.66
N GLU A 168 -3.72 1.30 9.46
CA GLU A 168 -5.07 1.04 8.96
C GLU A 168 -5.25 -0.46 8.65
N GLU A 169 -6.45 -1.00 8.85
CA GLU A 169 -6.81 -2.38 8.51
C GLU A 169 -6.86 -2.58 6.98
N VAL A 170 -5.67 -2.56 6.39
CA VAL A 170 -5.42 -2.78 4.96
C VAL A 170 -4.38 -3.89 4.84
N THR A 171 -4.74 -4.97 4.18
CA THR A 171 -3.91 -6.20 4.11
C THR A 171 -2.48 -5.91 3.63
N GLU A 172 -2.33 -5.04 2.64
CA GLU A 172 -1.04 -4.67 2.06
C GLU A 172 -0.15 -3.93 3.07
N LEU A 173 -0.73 -3.05 3.89
CA LEU A 173 0.01 -2.33 4.94
C LEU A 173 0.47 -3.27 6.04
N VAL A 174 -0.39 -4.22 6.42
CA VAL A 174 -0.05 -5.25 7.43
C VAL A 174 1.08 -6.12 6.93
N ASN A 175 1.01 -6.61 5.69
CA ASN A 175 2.06 -7.44 5.09
C ASN A 175 3.40 -6.70 5.02
N LEU A 176 3.40 -5.42 4.64
CA LEU A 176 4.61 -4.58 4.65
C LEU A 176 5.19 -4.43 6.06
N ALA A 177 4.35 -4.16 7.03
CA ALA A 177 4.77 -3.96 8.41
C ALA A 177 5.34 -5.25 9.02
N GLU A 178 4.70 -6.39 8.81
CA GLU A 178 5.18 -7.70 9.28
C GLU A 178 6.52 -8.06 8.64
N ALA A 179 6.69 -7.82 7.35
CA ALA A 179 7.97 -8.01 6.67
C ALA A 179 9.05 -7.09 7.26
N ALA A 180 8.76 -5.80 7.44
CA ALA A 180 9.69 -4.82 8.01
C ALA A 180 10.04 -5.11 9.48
N GLN A 181 9.08 -5.62 10.28
CA GLN A 181 9.24 -5.92 11.70
C GLN A 181 10.44 -6.86 11.97
N SER A 182 10.65 -7.85 11.11
CA SER A 182 11.74 -8.80 11.24
C SER A 182 13.11 -8.13 11.05
N TYR A 183 13.21 -7.19 10.13
CA TYR A 183 14.42 -6.40 9.88
C TYR A 183 14.72 -5.45 11.03
N TRP A 184 13.73 -4.73 11.54
CA TRP A 184 13.90 -3.85 12.71
C TRP A 184 14.34 -4.63 13.94
N LYS A 185 13.74 -5.80 14.17
CA LYS A 185 14.11 -6.68 15.29
C LYS A 185 15.55 -7.12 15.23
N ALA A 186 16.10 -7.39 14.03
CA ALA A 186 17.48 -7.80 13.83
C ALA A 186 18.51 -6.75 14.27
N VAL A 187 18.13 -5.48 14.33
CA VAL A 187 18.98 -4.38 14.78
C VAL A 187 18.64 -3.89 16.20
N GLY A 188 17.70 -4.56 16.89
CA GLY A 188 17.32 -4.22 18.26
C GLY A 188 16.13 -3.28 18.38
N ILE A 189 15.41 -3.01 17.29
CA ILE A 189 14.15 -2.24 17.33
C ILE A 189 12.98 -3.20 17.42
N ASN A 190 12.29 -3.24 18.56
CA ASN A 190 11.08 -4.03 18.75
C ASN A 190 9.87 -3.20 18.36
N VAL A 191 9.16 -3.60 17.31
CA VAL A 191 7.98 -2.90 16.82
C VAL A 191 6.73 -3.69 17.18
N GLU A 192 5.85 -3.12 18.01
CA GLU A 192 4.49 -3.62 18.22
C GLU A 192 3.58 -3.06 17.12
N ILE A 193 2.96 -3.94 16.33
CA ILE A 193 2.02 -3.55 15.27
C ILE A 193 0.61 -3.50 15.85
N LYS A 194 -0.06 -2.36 15.73
CA LYS A 194 -1.45 -2.15 16.13
C LYS A 194 -2.29 -1.77 14.92
N VAL A 195 -3.29 -2.58 14.62
CA VAL A 195 -4.18 -2.39 13.47
C VAL A 195 -5.52 -1.86 13.94
N TYR A 196 -6.00 -0.81 13.31
CA TYR A 196 -7.29 -0.18 13.60
C TYR A 196 -8.09 0.02 12.31
N ASP A 197 -9.40 0.21 12.42
CA ASP A 197 -10.20 0.65 11.30
C ASP A 197 -9.70 2.00 10.76
N ILE A 198 -9.98 2.29 9.48
CA ILE A 198 -9.47 3.48 8.76
C ILE A 198 -9.81 4.79 9.49
N ALA A 199 -11.02 4.90 10.06
CA ALA A 199 -11.46 6.14 10.72
C ALA A 199 -10.70 6.36 12.04
N THR A 200 -10.52 5.29 12.82
CA THR A 200 -9.77 5.32 14.09
C THR A 200 -8.29 5.60 13.84
N ALA A 201 -7.64 4.86 12.95
CA ALA A 201 -6.22 5.08 12.60
C ALA A 201 -6.00 6.50 12.06
N GLY A 202 -6.89 6.98 11.19
CA GLY A 202 -6.84 8.35 10.66
C GLY A 202 -6.94 9.41 11.76
N THR A 203 -7.82 9.21 12.74
CA THR A 203 -7.95 10.11 13.89
C THR A 203 -6.68 10.14 14.73
N MET A 204 -6.11 8.97 15.07
CA MET A 204 -4.87 8.85 15.83
C MET A 204 -3.69 9.54 15.13
N CYS A 205 -3.60 9.44 13.80
CA CYS A 205 -2.58 10.17 13.03
C CYS A 205 -2.78 11.70 13.10
N ASN A 206 -4.02 12.16 12.97
CA ASN A 206 -4.32 13.59 12.97
C ASN A 206 -4.17 14.24 14.36
N THR A 207 -4.34 13.48 15.44
CA THR A 207 -4.14 13.95 16.82
C THR A 207 -2.70 13.79 17.31
N GLY A 208 -1.82 13.15 16.52
CA GLY A 208 -0.43 12.86 16.92
C GLY A 208 -0.27 11.65 17.84
N GLU A 209 -1.36 10.95 18.18
CA GLU A 209 -1.32 9.73 19.00
C GLU A 209 -0.59 8.59 18.26
N ALA A 210 -0.79 8.47 16.92
CA ALA A 210 0.00 7.60 16.07
C ALA A 210 1.25 8.35 15.59
N TYR A 211 2.35 8.19 16.29
CA TYR A 211 3.62 8.86 15.97
C TYR A 211 4.51 8.11 14.99
N PHE A 212 4.19 6.82 14.72
CA PHE A 212 4.91 5.96 13.79
C PHE A 212 3.88 5.13 13.02
N THR A 213 3.85 5.26 11.69
CA THR A 213 2.82 4.63 10.85
C THR A 213 3.35 4.38 9.43
N ILE A 214 2.69 3.48 8.69
CA ILE A 214 2.87 3.37 7.22
C ILE A 214 1.60 3.92 6.58
N ARG A 215 1.77 4.84 5.65
CA ARG A 215 0.66 5.45 4.91
C ARG A 215 0.92 5.42 3.42
N ASN A 216 -0.13 5.65 2.65
CA ASN A 216 -0.01 5.90 1.23
C ASN A 216 -0.45 7.34 0.91
N CYS A 217 0.19 7.91 -0.10
CA CYS A 217 -0.30 9.10 -0.77
C CYS A 217 -0.57 8.74 -2.23
N GLY A 218 -1.73 9.12 -2.73
CA GLY A 218 -2.09 8.97 -4.12
C GLY A 218 -2.62 10.30 -4.66
N CYS A 219 -2.17 10.69 -5.82
CA CYS A 219 -2.65 11.87 -6.49
C CYS A 219 -3.73 11.50 -7.51
N ALA A 220 -4.99 11.72 -7.19
CA ALA A 220 -6.11 11.39 -8.09
C ALA A 220 -6.20 12.34 -9.30
N SER A 221 -5.71 13.58 -9.18
CA SER A 221 -5.71 14.58 -10.25
C SER A 221 -4.53 14.41 -11.22
N GLY A 222 -3.50 13.66 -10.85
CA GLY A 222 -2.24 13.61 -11.56
C GLY A 222 -1.35 14.86 -11.37
N ASP A 223 -1.76 15.77 -10.50
CA ASP A 223 -1.01 16.98 -10.12
C ASP A 223 -0.58 16.86 -8.66
N PRO A 224 0.73 16.86 -8.35
CA PRO A 224 1.25 16.70 -6.99
C PRO A 224 1.17 17.98 -6.13
N SER A 225 0.70 19.11 -6.67
CA SER A 225 0.59 20.41 -5.97
C SER A 225 -0.67 20.53 -5.11
#